data_3b73618a69dbbcd0585f381569829eca
#
_entry.id   3b73618a69dbbcd0585f381569829eca
#
_cell.length_a   1.000
_cell.length_b   1.000
_cell.length_c   1.000
_cell.angle_alpha   90.00
_cell.angle_beta   90.00
_cell.angle_gamma   90.00
#
_symmetry.space_group_name_H-M   'P 1'
#
loop_
_entity.id
_entity.type
_entity.pdbx_description
1 polymer ?
#
loop_
_entity_poly.entity_id
_entity_poly.type
_entity_poly.pdbx_seq_one_letter_code
_entity_poly.pdbx_strand_id
1 'polypeptide(L)'
;MSLLARFRKAQPPLPAYDDDGMLPVLVTAPDAARADSAVLAEAAARGVDLAQRLLVRHHLVLPGDAVERARELLGQDGYQLTVAGDGQVRAWRTQVLTAMSAAQERSRMAGLAQRLGGDVLGWDACGPAGTLPAG
;
A
#
# COMPACT_ATOMS: atom_id res chain seq x y z
N MET A 1 31.80 -13.94 -13.10
CA MET A 1 30.73 -12.99 -12.72
C MET A 1 29.98 -12.61 -13.98
N SER A 2 28.65 -12.74 -13.95
CA SER A 2 27.86 -12.48 -15.14
C SER A 2 27.72 -11.00 -15.43
N LEU A 3 27.59 -10.66 -16.70
CA LEU A 3 27.31 -9.29 -17.15
C LEU A 3 25.98 -8.79 -16.58
N LEU A 4 25.02 -9.69 -16.39
CA LEU A 4 23.71 -9.35 -15.82
C LEU A 4 23.81 -8.83 -14.40
N ALA A 5 24.68 -9.41 -13.57
CA ALA A 5 24.88 -8.94 -12.20
C ALA A 5 25.47 -7.54 -12.17
N ARG A 6 26.40 -7.23 -13.08
CA ARG A 6 26.95 -5.87 -13.22
C ARG A 6 25.89 -4.88 -13.67
N PHE A 7 25.04 -5.29 -14.60
CA PHE A 7 23.99 -4.45 -15.14
C PHE A 7 23.00 -4.06 -14.05
N ARG A 8 22.62 -5.01 -13.19
CA ARG A 8 21.71 -4.73 -12.08
C ARG A 8 22.30 -3.72 -11.11
N LYS A 9 23.59 -3.82 -10.81
CA LYS A 9 24.26 -2.89 -9.91
C LYS A 9 24.36 -1.48 -10.48
N ALA A 10 24.38 -1.35 -11.80
CA ALA A 10 24.48 -0.06 -12.47
C ALA A 10 23.14 0.66 -12.60
N GLN A 11 22.02 -0.05 -12.41
CA GLN A 11 20.69 0.58 -12.49
C GLN A 11 20.38 1.32 -11.20
N PRO A 12 19.80 2.53 -11.30
CA PRO A 12 19.37 3.24 -10.10
C PRO A 12 18.26 2.47 -9.41
N PRO A 13 18.15 2.55 -8.08
CA PRO A 13 17.06 1.90 -7.37
C PRO A 13 15.72 2.49 -7.80
N LEU A 14 14.68 1.66 -7.80
CA LEU A 14 13.32 2.12 -8.06
C LEU A 14 12.86 3.03 -6.92
N PRO A 15 11.99 4.04 -7.23
CA PRO A 15 11.48 4.91 -6.19
C PRO A 15 10.80 4.12 -5.07
N ALA A 16 11.11 4.49 -3.85
CA ALA A 16 10.44 3.98 -2.66
C ALA A 16 10.02 5.18 -1.82
N TYR A 17 8.81 5.12 -1.27
CA TYR A 17 8.23 6.22 -0.50
C TYR A 17 8.03 5.79 0.95
N ASP A 18 8.08 6.77 1.85
CA ASP A 18 7.79 6.56 3.25
C ASP A 18 6.41 7.10 3.62
N ASP A 19 5.78 6.47 4.60
CA ASP A 19 4.49 6.92 5.14
C ASP A 19 4.73 8.01 6.19
N ASP A 20 5.16 9.18 5.72
CA ASP A 20 5.52 10.33 6.55
C ASP A 20 4.55 11.50 6.40
N GLY A 21 3.46 11.31 5.69
CA GLY A 21 2.45 12.35 5.47
C GLY A 21 2.80 13.38 4.41
N MET A 22 3.92 13.22 3.70
CA MET A 22 4.36 14.21 2.72
C MET A 22 3.73 14.03 1.35
N LEU A 23 3.21 12.85 1.04
CA LEU A 23 2.62 12.56 -0.26
C LEU A 23 1.10 12.70 -0.22
N PRO A 24 0.49 13.31 -1.24
CA PRO A 24 -0.97 13.37 -1.32
C PRO A 24 -1.57 11.99 -1.60
N VAL A 25 -2.77 11.76 -1.09
CA VAL A 25 -3.56 10.57 -1.40
C VAL A 25 -4.16 10.74 -2.78
N LEU A 26 -3.89 9.81 -3.68
CA LEU A 26 -4.38 9.84 -5.06
C LEU A 26 -5.57 8.88 -5.28
N VAL A 27 -5.64 7.80 -4.51
CA VAL A 27 -6.69 6.77 -4.63
C VAL A 27 -7.12 6.39 -3.23
N THR A 28 -8.41 6.25 -3.01
CA THR A 28 -8.96 5.82 -1.71
C THR A 28 -10.00 4.73 -1.92
N ALA A 29 -9.87 3.64 -1.16
CA ALA A 29 -10.83 2.56 -1.11
C ALA A 29 -11.19 2.31 0.36
N PRO A 30 -12.21 2.99 0.90
CA PRO A 30 -12.45 2.99 2.35
C PRO A 30 -12.91 1.65 2.93
N ASP A 31 -13.60 0.83 2.13
CA ASP A 31 -14.02 -0.49 2.58
C ASP A 31 -14.24 -1.41 1.37
N ALA A 32 -14.79 -2.59 1.63
CA ALA A 32 -15.03 -3.58 0.58
C ALA A 32 -16.37 -3.39 -0.15
N ALA A 33 -17.09 -2.29 0.11
CA ALA A 33 -18.40 -2.06 -0.51
C ALA A 33 -18.30 -1.84 -2.01
N ARG A 34 -17.16 -1.35 -2.50
CA ARG A 34 -16.91 -1.19 -3.92
C ARG A 34 -15.79 -2.12 -4.36
N ALA A 35 -15.91 -2.65 -5.58
CA ALA A 35 -14.85 -3.46 -6.16
C ALA A 35 -13.59 -2.62 -6.37
N ASP A 36 -12.44 -3.18 -6.03
CA ASP A 36 -11.15 -2.49 -6.20
C ASP A 36 -10.91 -2.09 -7.65
N SER A 37 -11.36 -2.91 -8.61
CA SER A 37 -11.26 -2.59 -10.04
C SER A 37 -12.00 -1.31 -10.41
N ALA A 38 -13.17 -1.07 -9.82
CA ALA A 38 -13.94 0.14 -10.07
C ALA A 38 -13.24 1.38 -9.47
N VAL A 39 -12.68 1.24 -8.28
CA VAL A 39 -11.92 2.32 -7.65
C VAL A 39 -10.71 2.71 -8.50
N LEU A 40 -9.98 1.73 -9.02
CA LEU A 40 -8.82 1.97 -9.87
C LEU A 40 -9.22 2.57 -11.22
N ALA A 41 -10.31 2.11 -11.82
CA ALA A 41 -10.80 2.66 -13.09
C ALA A 41 -11.18 4.13 -12.93
N GLU A 42 -11.81 4.51 -11.83
CA GLU A 42 -12.13 5.91 -11.56
C GLU A 42 -10.88 6.76 -11.35
N ALA A 43 -9.88 6.23 -10.65
CA ALA A 43 -8.62 6.94 -10.46
C ALA A 43 -7.94 7.20 -11.80
N ALA A 44 -7.88 6.18 -12.68
CA ALA A 44 -7.32 6.34 -14.02
C ALA A 44 -8.11 7.36 -14.84
N ALA A 45 -9.43 7.37 -14.73
CA ALA A 45 -10.27 8.34 -15.42
C ALA A 45 -10.01 9.77 -14.95
N ARG A 46 -9.61 9.96 -13.69
CA ARG A 46 -9.20 11.28 -13.16
C ARG A 46 -7.78 11.66 -13.55
N GLY A 47 -7.03 10.77 -14.23
CA GLY A 47 -5.68 11.05 -14.70
C GLY A 47 -4.57 10.54 -13.79
N VAL A 48 -4.87 9.71 -12.80
CA VAL A 48 -3.84 9.10 -11.98
C VAL A 48 -3.07 8.08 -12.82
N ASP A 49 -1.75 8.19 -12.84
CA ASP A 49 -0.90 7.22 -13.55
C ASP A 49 -0.69 5.98 -12.67
N LEU A 50 -1.48 4.95 -12.93
CA LEU A 50 -1.42 3.70 -12.18
C LEU A 50 -0.28 2.78 -12.63
N ALA A 51 0.41 3.12 -13.72
CA ALA A 51 1.58 2.35 -14.16
C ALA A 51 2.82 2.64 -13.33
N GLN A 52 2.83 3.76 -12.59
CA GLN A 52 3.92 4.11 -11.71
C GLN A 52 3.81 3.42 -10.36
N ARG A 53 4.90 3.40 -9.63
CA ARG A 53 4.91 2.90 -8.25
C ARG A 53 4.27 3.95 -7.34
N LEU A 54 3.41 3.49 -6.45
CA LEU A 54 2.73 4.33 -5.47
C LEU A 54 2.96 3.76 -4.07
N LEU A 55 2.84 4.62 -3.07
CA LEU A 55 2.82 4.19 -1.67
C LEU A 55 1.42 3.67 -1.36
N VAL A 56 1.27 2.35 -1.26
CA VAL A 56 0.00 1.71 -0.94
C VAL A 56 -0.06 1.45 0.56
N ARG A 57 -1.14 1.92 1.21
CA ARG A 57 -1.32 1.81 2.66
C ARG A 57 -2.63 1.09 2.95
N HIS A 58 -2.54 0.06 3.77
CA HIS A 58 -3.72 -0.66 4.27
C HIS A 58 -3.98 -0.21 5.71
N HIS A 59 -5.19 0.24 5.95
CA HIS A 59 -5.60 0.76 7.26
C HIS A 59 -6.25 -0.35 8.05
N LEU A 60 -5.72 -0.62 9.25
CA LEU A 60 -6.20 -1.69 10.13
C LEU A 60 -6.44 -1.15 11.52
N VAL A 61 -7.29 -1.85 12.26
CA VAL A 61 -7.40 -1.70 13.71
C VAL A 61 -6.92 -3.01 14.33
N LEU A 62 -5.95 -2.94 15.22
CA LEU A 62 -5.40 -4.11 15.90
C LEU A 62 -5.36 -3.88 17.40
N PRO A 63 -5.56 -4.95 18.22
CA PRO A 63 -5.28 -4.86 19.65
C PRO A 63 -3.81 -4.43 19.86
N GLY A 64 -3.56 -3.64 20.89
CA GLY A 64 -2.22 -3.10 21.14
C GLY A 64 -1.14 -4.17 21.30
N ASP A 65 -1.50 -5.31 21.90
CA ASP A 65 -0.57 -6.42 22.10
C ASP A 65 -0.31 -7.22 20.81
N ALA A 66 -1.06 -6.99 19.74
CA ALA A 66 -0.89 -7.66 18.45
C ALA A 66 -0.02 -6.87 17.46
N VAL A 67 0.29 -5.61 17.75
CA VAL A 67 0.98 -4.72 16.80
C VAL A 67 2.37 -5.25 16.43
N GLU A 68 3.15 -5.68 17.40
CA GLU A 68 4.50 -6.18 17.11
C GLU A 68 4.47 -7.49 16.32
N ARG A 69 3.51 -8.36 16.60
CA ARG A 69 3.33 -9.59 15.82
C ARG A 69 2.94 -9.27 14.38
N ALA A 70 2.06 -8.29 14.19
CA ALA A 70 1.70 -7.83 12.86
C ALA A 70 2.91 -7.26 12.12
N ARG A 71 3.73 -6.47 12.79
CA ARG A 71 4.95 -5.91 12.21
C ARG A 71 5.88 -6.99 11.70
N GLU A 72 6.07 -8.02 12.52
CA GLU A 72 6.92 -9.17 12.17
C GLU A 72 6.37 -9.93 10.96
N LEU A 73 5.08 -10.27 10.96
CA LEU A 73 4.47 -11.03 9.87
C LEU A 73 4.46 -10.25 8.56
N LEU A 74 4.09 -8.98 8.61
CA LEU A 74 4.03 -8.12 7.42
C LEU A 74 5.42 -7.79 6.90
N GLY A 75 6.39 -7.65 7.79
CA GLY A 75 7.78 -7.37 7.41
C GLY A 75 8.37 -8.45 6.53
N GLN A 76 7.94 -9.71 6.69
CA GLN A 76 8.39 -10.83 5.85
C GLN A 76 8.03 -10.63 4.38
N ASP A 77 6.99 -9.85 4.10
CA ASP A 77 6.54 -9.56 2.73
C ASP A 77 6.86 -8.13 2.29
N GLY A 78 7.74 -7.47 3.02
CA GLY A 78 8.22 -6.15 2.65
C GLY A 78 7.33 -5.00 3.09
N TYR A 79 6.31 -5.25 3.91
CA TYR A 79 5.49 -4.18 4.46
C TYR A 79 6.17 -3.55 5.67
N GLN A 80 5.98 -2.26 5.81
CA GLN A 80 6.29 -1.55 7.04
C GLN A 80 4.99 -1.20 7.75
N LEU A 81 5.07 -0.84 9.02
CA LEU A 81 3.91 -0.56 9.84
C LEU A 81 4.10 0.77 10.55
N THR A 82 3.10 1.64 10.44
CA THR A 82 3.02 2.90 11.17
C THR A 82 1.87 2.81 12.17
N VAL A 83 2.15 3.14 13.42
CA VAL A 83 1.11 3.23 14.44
C VAL A 83 0.53 4.63 14.42
N ALA A 84 -0.78 4.72 14.17
CA ALA A 84 -1.49 6.00 14.04
C ALA A 84 -2.22 6.41 15.32
N GLY A 85 -2.17 5.57 16.36
CA GLY A 85 -2.84 5.82 17.66
C GLY A 85 -4.12 5.04 17.82
N ASP A 86 -4.53 4.79 19.07
CA ASP A 86 -5.80 4.14 19.42
C ASP A 86 -6.06 2.80 18.71
N GLY A 87 -5.03 1.98 18.55
CA GLY A 87 -5.14 0.70 17.87
C GLY A 87 -5.17 0.78 16.36
N GLN A 88 -5.13 1.98 15.78
CA GLN A 88 -5.08 2.14 14.34
C GLN A 88 -3.65 2.05 13.83
N VAL A 89 -3.45 1.25 12.79
CA VAL A 89 -2.14 1.05 12.18
C VAL A 89 -2.28 1.10 10.66
N ARG A 90 -1.20 1.45 9.98
CA ARG A 90 -1.12 1.39 8.53
C ARG A 90 0.00 0.44 8.13
N ALA A 91 -0.33 -0.56 7.32
CA ALA A 91 0.64 -1.44 6.71
C ALA A 91 0.90 -0.93 5.29
N TRP A 92 2.14 -0.64 4.95
CA TRP A 92 2.42 0.05 3.69
C TRP A 92 3.70 -0.42 3.02
N ARG A 93 3.70 -0.29 1.70
CA ARG A 93 4.90 -0.48 0.86
C ARG A 93 4.69 0.22 -0.47
N THR A 94 5.80 0.48 -1.18
CA THR A 94 5.76 1.09 -2.51
C THR A 94 5.66 0.00 -3.58
N GLN A 95 4.68 0.10 -4.47
CA GLN A 95 4.43 -0.92 -5.50
C GLN A 95 3.61 -0.35 -6.64
N VAL A 96 3.57 -1.07 -7.75
CA VAL A 96 2.60 -0.83 -8.81
C VAL A 96 1.28 -1.45 -8.38
N LEU A 97 0.19 -0.68 -8.46
CA LEU A 97 -1.12 -1.10 -8.01
C LEU A 97 -1.95 -1.59 -9.19
N THR A 98 -2.44 -2.82 -9.10
CA THR A 98 -3.36 -3.42 -10.08
C THR A 98 -4.60 -3.92 -9.37
N ALA A 99 -5.68 -4.17 -10.12
CA ALA A 99 -6.89 -4.74 -9.53
C ALA A 99 -6.62 -6.08 -8.86
N MET A 100 -5.77 -6.91 -9.48
CA MET A 100 -5.40 -8.21 -8.91
C MET A 100 -4.59 -8.04 -7.62
N SER A 101 -3.57 -7.18 -7.62
CA SER A 101 -2.75 -6.97 -6.41
C SER A 101 -3.60 -6.37 -5.29
N ALA A 102 -4.49 -5.43 -5.59
CA ALA A 102 -5.38 -4.84 -4.58
C ALA A 102 -6.27 -5.91 -3.95
N ALA A 103 -6.88 -6.78 -4.75
CA ALA A 103 -7.74 -7.85 -4.24
C ALA A 103 -6.96 -8.85 -3.39
N GLN A 104 -5.78 -9.26 -3.84
CA GLN A 104 -4.93 -10.20 -3.11
C GLN A 104 -4.49 -9.63 -1.77
N GLU A 105 -4.07 -8.36 -1.77
CA GLU A 105 -3.60 -7.71 -0.54
C GLU A 105 -4.74 -7.44 0.42
N ARG A 106 -5.92 -7.09 -0.08
CA ARG A 106 -7.11 -6.94 0.75
C ARG A 106 -7.43 -8.25 1.48
N SER A 107 -7.41 -9.37 0.77
CA SER A 107 -7.65 -10.70 1.37
C SER A 107 -6.58 -11.04 2.40
N ARG A 108 -5.33 -10.74 2.10
CA ARG A 108 -4.23 -10.99 3.02
C ARG A 108 -4.37 -10.16 4.30
N MET A 109 -4.69 -8.89 4.17
CA MET A 109 -4.87 -8.00 5.33
C MET A 109 -6.06 -8.44 6.18
N ALA A 110 -7.16 -8.85 5.54
CA ALA A 110 -8.33 -9.36 6.24
C ALA A 110 -8.00 -10.63 7.03
N GLY A 111 -7.27 -11.55 6.43
CA GLY A 111 -6.85 -12.79 7.10
C GLY A 111 -5.93 -12.52 8.28
N LEU A 112 -4.98 -11.59 8.13
CA LEU A 112 -4.08 -11.20 9.20
C LEU A 112 -4.85 -10.56 10.36
N ALA A 113 -5.70 -9.58 10.04
CA ALA A 113 -6.49 -8.89 11.05
C ALA A 113 -7.38 -9.85 11.83
N GLN A 114 -8.04 -10.78 11.12
CA GLN A 114 -8.88 -11.78 11.75
C GLN A 114 -8.10 -12.64 12.74
N ARG A 115 -6.91 -13.10 12.34
CA ARG A 115 -6.07 -13.93 13.23
C ARG A 115 -5.59 -13.18 14.46
N LEU A 116 -5.40 -11.88 14.34
CA LEU A 116 -4.88 -11.04 15.42
C LEU A 116 -5.99 -10.34 16.24
N GLY A 117 -7.25 -10.58 15.90
CA GLY A 117 -8.37 -10.02 16.64
C GLY A 117 -8.72 -8.58 16.25
N GLY A 118 -8.37 -8.17 15.06
CA GLY A 118 -8.65 -6.82 14.56
C GLY A 118 -9.52 -6.80 13.32
N ASP A 119 -9.50 -5.67 12.63
CA ASP A 119 -10.29 -5.42 11.43
C ASP A 119 -9.51 -4.64 10.39
N VAL A 120 -9.94 -4.75 9.14
CA VAL A 120 -9.44 -3.95 8.03
C VAL A 120 -10.43 -2.83 7.75
N LEU A 121 -9.91 -1.59 7.62
CA LEU A 121 -10.74 -0.42 7.35
C LEU A 121 -10.76 -0.04 5.87
N GLY A 122 -9.78 -0.50 5.09
CA GLY A 122 -9.65 -0.16 3.68
C GLY A 122 -8.21 0.10 3.31
N TRP A 123 -7.98 0.66 2.12
CA TRP A 123 -6.64 1.03 1.68
C TRP A 123 -6.67 2.35 0.93
N ASP A 124 -5.51 2.97 0.81
CA ASP A 124 -5.31 4.12 -0.06
C ASP A 124 -3.96 4.03 -0.76
N ALA A 125 -3.73 4.90 -1.72
CA ALA A 125 -2.45 4.98 -2.42
C ALA A 125 -2.05 6.44 -2.55
N CYS A 126 -0.79 6.72 -2.23
CA CYS A 126 -0.22 8.06 -2.26
C CYS A 126 0.90 8.13 -3.30
N GLY A 127 1.09 9.29 -3.87
CA GLY A 127 2.17 9.52 -4.81
C GLY A 127 2.42 11.01 -5.00
N PRO A 128 3.43 11.38 -5.79
CA PRO A 128 3.72 12.78 -6.05
C PRO A 128 2.56 13.50 -6.71
N ALA A 129 2.34 14.78 -6.34
CA ALA A 129 1.25 15.58 -6.90
C ALA A 129 1.31 15.67 -8.43
N GLY A 130 2.49 15.57 -9.02
CA GLY A 130 2.66 15.58 -10.47
C GLY A 130 2.10 14.37 -11.18
N THR A 131 1.60 13.35 -10.46
CA THR A 131 0.91 12.20 -11.07
C THR A 131 -0.49 12.54 -11.53
N LEU A 132 -1.04 13.67 -11.07
CA LEU A 132 -2.35 14.14 -11.50
C LEU A 132 -2.19 15.09 -12.68
N PRO A 133 -3.16 15.13 -13.61
CA PRO A 133 -3.09 16.07 -14.71
C PRO A 133 -3.17 17.51 -14.20
N ALA A 134 -2.47 18.41 -14.87
CA ALA A 134 -2.56 19.83 -14.57
C ALA A 134 -3.95 20.35 -14.95
N GLY A 135 -4.59 21.01 -14.07
CA GLY A 135 -5.85 21.64 -14.41
C GLY A 135 -7.02 21.24 -13.68
#